data_2c5bba79f1ac53948f07af692d05fb57
#
_entry.id   2c5bba79f1ac53948f07af692d05fb57
#
_cell.length_a   1.000
_cell.length_b   1.000
_cell.length_c   1.000
_cell.angle_alpha   90.00
_cell.angle_beta   90.00
_cell.angle_gamma   90.00
#
_symmetry.space_group_name_H-M   'P 1'
#
loop_
_entity.id
_entity.type
_entity.pdbx_description
1 polymer ?
#
loop_
_entity_poly.entity_id
_entity_poly.type
_entity_poly.pdbx_seq_one_letter_code
_entity_poly.pdbx_strand_id
1 'polypeptide(L)'
;MHKSIIAAAIVAAGFSTAAYADAHSITVGVSWSDFQEERWKTDEAAMLGALEAAGAEYLSADAQSSATKQLADVESLITQGVDALIILAQDGASIGPALDAAEAAGIPVIGYDRL
;
A
#
# COMPACT_ATOMS: atom_id res chain seq x y z
N MET A 1 5.72 -6.79 65.83
CA MET A 1 5.75 -6.74 65.31
C MET A 1 5.87 -6.81 64.04
N HIS A 2 5.72 -6.86 63.32
CA HIS A 2 5.81 -6.93 62.18
C HIS A 2 6.00 -6.29 61.20
N LYS A 3 6.19 -6.24 60.57
CA LYS A 3 6.42 -5.68 59.73
C LYS A 3 6.47 -5.86 58.49
N SER A 4 6.31 -5.98 57.94
CA SER A 4 6.12 -6.13 56.82
C SER A 4 6.55 -5.62 55.78
N ILE A 5 6.69 -5.56 55.07
CA ILE A 5 7.11 -5.14 54.12
C ILE A 5 7.04 -5.13 52.85
N ILE A 6 6.82 -5.12 52.29
CA ILE A 6 6.67 -5.06 51.15
C ILE A 6 7.11 -4.77 50.04
N ALA A 7 7.21 -4.97 49.49
CA ALA A 7 7.60 -4.99 48.53
C ALA A 7 7.47 -4.59 47.40
N ALA A 8 7.18 -4.38 46.94
CA ALA A 8 7.16 -3.86 45.93
C ALA A 8 7.44 -4.05 44.71
N ALA A 9 7.35 -4.40 44.24
CA ALA A 9 7.49 -4.60 43.13
C ALA A 9 7.60 -4.10 42.01
N ILE A 10 7.43 -3.82 41.43
CA ILE A 10 7.53 -3.42 40.42
C ILE A 10 7.69 -3.44 39.23
N VAL A 11 7.56 -3.66 38.66
CA VAL A 11 7.53 -3.78 37.56
C VAL A 11 7.76 -3.37 36.48
N ALA A 12 7.70 -3.25 36.02
CA ALA A 12 7.91 -2.94 35.05
C ALA A 12 7.92 -3.02 33.88
N ALA A 13 7.73 -3.10 33.38
CA ALA A 13 7.86 -3.16 32.37
C ALA A 13 7.64 -3.21 31.18
N GLY A 14 7.59 -3.44 30.69
CA GLY A 14 7.28 -3.77 29.55
C GLY A 14 6.84 -2.90 28.62
N PHE A 15 7.26 -2.30 28.18
CA PHE A 15 6.85 -1.50 27.36
C PHE A 15 7.33 -1.60 26.10
N SER A 16 8.31 -1.99 25.73
CA SER A 16 8.86 -1.92 24.47
C SER A 16 8.07 -2.62 23.43
N THR A 17 7.25 -3.49 23.73
CA THR A 17 6.50 -4.20 22.74
C THR A 17 5.49 -3.34 22.03
N ALA A 18 5.09 -2.25 22.62
CA ALA A 18 4.11 -1.40 21.98
C ALA A 18 4.62 -0.83 20.67
N ALA A 19 5.91 -0.57 20.60
CA ALA A 19 6.47 -0.03 19.37
C ALA A 19 6.37 -1.01 18.22
N TYR A 20 6.45 -2.29 18.49
CA TYR A 20 6.35 -3.26 17.42
C TYR A 20 4.92 -3.50 17.01
N ALA A 21 4.01 -3.35 17.92
CA ALA A 21 2.62 -3.59 17.63
C ALA A 21 2.08 -2.61 16.58
N ASP A 22 2.67 -1.42 16.52
CA ASP A 22 2.22 -0.43 15.56
C ASP A 22 2.87 -0.58 14.19
N ALA A 23 3.91 -1.37 14.11
CA ALA A 23 4.57 -1.56 12.83
C ALA A 23 3.73 -2.50 11.96
N HIS A 24 3.47 -2.08 10.76
CA HIS A 24 2.79 -2.93 9.80
C HIS A 24 3.60 -2.93 8.51
N SER A 25 3.42 -3.95 7.71
CA SER A 25 4.10 -3.99 6.43
C SER A 25 3.49 -2.96 5.49
N ILE A 26 4.31 -2.43 4.63
CA ILE A 26 3.85 -1.50 3.61
C ILE A 26 3.08 -2.28 2.55
N THR A 27 1.96 -1.75 2.14
CA THR A 27 1.17 -2.33 1.05
C THR A 27 1.21 -1.40 -0.14
N VAL A 28 1.62 -1.93 -1.29
CA VAL A 28 1.68 -1.16 -2.52
C VAL A 28 0.58 -1.64 -3.44
N GLY A 29 -0.24 -0.70 -3.90
CA GLY A 29 -1.29 -0.98 -4.86
C GLY A 29 -0.81 -0.63 -6.26
N VAL A 30 -1.09 -1.49 -7.23
CA VAL A 30 -0.74 -1.25 -8.62
C VAL A 30 -2.00 -1.23 -9.46
N SER A 31 -2.23 -0.12 -10.14
CA SER A 31 -3.36 0.02 -11.05
C SER A 31 -2.85 -0.13 -12.47
N TRP A 32 -3.19 -1.24 -13.09
CA TRP A 32 -2.82 -1.53 -14.48
C TRP A 32 -3.86 -0.98 -15.43
N SER A 33 -3.42 -0.43 -16.56
CA SER A 33 -4.35 0.03 -17.60
C SER A 33 -5.03 -1.15 -18.26
N ASP A 34 -4.25 -2.19 -18.56
CA ASP A 34 -4.73 -3.41 -19.19
C ASP A 34 -3.67 -4.47 -18.92
N PHE A 35 -4.04 -5.55 -18.32
CA PHE A 35 -3.06 -6.56 -17.89
C PHE A 35 -2.99 -7.74 -18.86
N GLN A 36 -3.30 -7.54 -20.12
CA GLN A 36 -3.28 -8.64 -21.09
C GLN A 36 -1.98 -8.81 -21.83
N GLU A 37 -1.15 -7.79 -21.88
CA GLU A 37 0.12 -7.89 -22.56
C GLU A 37 1.16 -8.63 -21.73
N GLU A 38 1.93 -9.50 -22.38
CA GLU A 38 2.98 -10.26 -21.70
C GLU A 38 4.00 -9.36 -21.01
N ARG A 39 4.23 -8.19 -21.55
CA ARG A 39 5.12 -7.20 -20.97
C ARG A 39 4.73 -6.90 -19.53
N TRP A 40 3.45 -6.68 -19.27
CA TRP A 40 3.00 -6.31 -17.93
C TRP A 40 3.15 -7.47 -16.96
N LYS A 41 3.01 -8.68 -17.43
CA LYS A 41 3.20 -9.87 -16.58
C LYS A 41 4.66 -10.01 -16.15
N THR A 42 5.59 -9.68 -17.04
CA THR A 42 7.00 -9.69 -16.73
C THR A 42 7.32 -8.59 -15.71
N ASP A 43 6.75 -7.41 -15.92
CA ASP A 43 6.97 -6.29 -15.02
C ASP A 43 6.35 -6.56 -13.65
N GLU A 44 5.17 -7.17 -13.60
CA GLU A 44 4.56 -7.54 -12.35
C GLU A 44 5.43 -8.53 -11.58
N ALA A 45 6.00 -9.51 -12.27
CA ALA A 45 6.85 -10.48 -11.60
C ALA A 45 8.07 -9.79 -10.96
N ALA A 46 8.63 -8.79 -11.64
CA ALA A 46 9.74 -8.02 -11.10
C ALA A 46 9.29 -7.18 -9.89
N MET A 47 8.12 -6.56 -9.96
CA MET A 47 7.57 -5.80 -8.84
C MET A 47 7.32 -6.69 -7.64
N LEU A 48 6.72 -7.86 -7.86
CA LEU A 48 6.47 -8.81 -6.79
C LEU A 48 7.77 -9.24 -6.11
N GLY A 49 8.81 -9.53 -6.90
CA GLY A 49 10.09 -9.91 -6.34
C GLY A 49 10.71 -8.80 -5.49
N ALA A 50 10.63 -7.56 -5.96
CA ALA A 50 11.19 -6.44 -5.24
C ALA A 50 10.41 -6.15 -3.96
N LEU A 51 9.08 -6.22 -4.02
CA LEU A 51 8.25 -5.98 -2.85
C LEU A 51 8.43 -7.07 -1.80
N GLU A 52 8.50 -8.32 -2.24
CA GLU A 52 8.75 -9.42 -1.33
C GLU A 52 10.09 -9.25 -0.62
N ALA A 53 11.13 -8.88 -1.36
CA ALA A 53 12.45 -8.65 -0.78
C ALA A 53 12.42 -7.51 0.24
N ALA A 54 11.55 -6.54 0.06
CA ALA A 54 11.41 -5.40 0.97
C ALA A 54 10.43 -5.67 2.11
N GLY A 55 9.80 -6.83 2.14
CA GLY A 55 8.80 -7.14 3.16
C GLY A 55 7.49 -6.40 2.96
N ALA A 56 7.19 -5.99 1.74
CA ALA A 56 5.98 -5.26 1.43
C ALA A 56 4.93 -6.17 0.80
N GLU A 57 3.68 -5.77 0.90
CA GLU A 57 2.57 -6.49 0.31
C GLU A 57 2.15 -5.86 -1.00
N TYR A 58 1.51 -6.63 -1.84
CA TYR A 58 1.11 -6.21 -3.18
C TYR A 58 -0.40 -6.43 -3.37
N LEU A 59 -1.06 -5.40 -3.86
CA LEU A 59 -2.45 -5.49 -4.31
C LEU A 59 -2.49 -4.90 -5.72
N SER A 60 -3.38 -5.39 -6.55
CA SER A 60 -3.47 -4.86 -7.91
C SER A 60 -4.90 -4.86 -8.41
N ALA A 61 -5.11 -4.09 -9.46
CA ALA A 61 -6.37 -4.04 -10.18
C ALA A 61 -6.07 -3.78 -11.65
N ASP A 62 -6.90 -4.34 -12.52
CA ASP A 62 -6.76 -4.22 -13.96
C ASP A 62 -7.92 -3.40 -14.49
N ALA A 63 -7.64 -2.26 -15.07
CA ALA A 63 -8.67 -1.36 -15.58
C ALA A 63 -9.33 -1.88 -16.87
N GLN A 64 -8.75 -2.91 -17.48
CA GLN A 64 -9.33 -3.51 -18.68
C GLN A 64 -9.57 -2.48 -19.78
N SER A 65 -8.61 -1.60 -19.98
CA SER A 65 -8.65 -0.52 -20.97
C SER A 65 -9.78 0.50 -20.75
N SER A 66 -10.27 0.61 -19.52
CA SER A 66 -11.33 1.57 -19.17
C SER A 66 -10.82 2.62 -18.19
N ALA A 67 -10.80 3.87 -18.60
CA ALA A 67 -10.41 4.96 -17.71
C ALA A 67 -11.38 5.11 -16.55
N THR A 68 -12.66 4.87 -16.77
CA THR A 68 -13.67 4.93 -15.72
C THR A 68 -13.43 3.82 -14.69
N LYS A 69 -13.10 2.63 -15.17
CA LYS A 69 -12.80 1.53 -14.27
C LYS A 69 -11.52 1.81 -13.49
N GLN A 70 -10.53 2.45 -14.14
CA GLN A 70 -9.28 2.76 -13.46
C GLN A 70 -9.50 3.69 -12.26
N LEU A 71 -10.38 4.67 -12.39
CA LEU A 71 -10.71 5.54 -11.27
C LEU A 71 -11.32 4.70 -10.13
N ALA A 72 -12.26 3.84 -10.44
CA ALA A 72 -12.89 2.98 -9.43
C ALA A 72 -11.86 2.04 -8.81
N ASP A 73 -10.94 1.50 -9.60
CA ASP A 73 -9.88 0.63 -9.12
C ASP A 73 -8.97 1.35 -8.13
N VAL A 74 -8.56 2.57 -8.46
CA VAL A 74 -7.71 3.37 -7.57
C VAL A 74 -8.44 3.67 -6.27
N GLU A 75 -9.70 4.07 -6.36
CA GLU A 75 -10.50 4.32 -5.16
C GLU A 75 -10.64 3.08 -4.30
N SER A 76 -10.78 1.92 -4.92
CA SER A 76 -10.85 0.66 -4.20
C SER A 76 -9.54 0.32 -3.51
N LEU A 77 -8.41 0.51 -4.18
CA LEU A 77 -7.10 0.27 -3.58
C LEU A 77 -6.87 1.20 -2.39
N ILE A 78 -7.27 2.45 -2.51
CA ILE A 78 -7.20 3.40 -1.40
C ILE A 78 -8.03 2.91 -0.22
N THR A 79 -9.26 2.45 -0.48
CA THR A 79 -10.14 1.93 0.57
C THR A 79 -9.55 0.70 1.24
N GLN A 80 -8.81 -0.11 0.50
CA GLN A 80 -8.16 -1.30 1.04
C GLN A 80 -6.93 -0.96 1.89
N GLY A 81 -6.53 0.29 1.93
CA GLY A 81 -5.48 0.72 2.82
C GLY A 81 -4.08 0.65 2.26
N VAL A 82 -3.90 0.82 0.95
CA VAL A 82 -2.56 0.84 0.39
C VAL A 82 -1.79 2.05 0.90
N ASP A 83 -0.49 1.89 1.05
CA ASP A 83 0.40 2.94 1.52
C ASP A 83 1.02 3.72 0.38
N ALA A 84 1.05 3.16 -0.80
CA ALA A 84 1.56 3.79 -2.01
C ALA A 84 0.85 3.20 -3.22
N LEU A 85 0.81 3.96 -4.31
CA LEU A 85 0.22 3.51 -5.57
C LEU A 85 1.22 3.61 -6.70
N ILE A 86 1.23 2.60 -7.54
CA ILE A 86 1.90 2.64 -8.84
C ILE A 86 0.78 2.62 -9.87
N ILE A 87 0.76 3.59 -10.76
CA ILE A 87 -0.31 3.71 -11.74
C ILE A 87 0.24 3.71 -13.15
N LEU A 88 -0.23 2.75 -13.94
CA LEU A 88 -0.03 2.74 -15.37
C LEU A 88 -1.31 3.31 -15.98
N ALA A 89 -1.30 4.58 -16.34
CA ALA A 89 -2.52 5.26 -16.74
C ALA A 89 -3.07 4.73 -18.06
N GLN A 90 -4.35 4.44 -18.09
CA GLN A 90 -5.04 4.07 -19.31
C GLN A 90 -5.14 5.28 -20.24
N ASP A 91 -5.39 6.45 -19.65
CA ASP A 91 -5.50 7.68 -20.41
C ASP A 91 -4.96 8.82 -19.56
N GLY A 92 -3.90 9.46 -20.06
CA GLY A 92 -3.26 10.55 -19.35
C GLY A 92 -4.16 11.76 -19.15
N ALA A 93 -5.15 11.97 -20.00
CA ALA A 93 -6.07 13.09 -19.84
C ALA A 93 -7.15 12.80 -18.79
N SER A 94 -7.48 11.53 -18.58
CA SER A 94 -8.57 11.13 -17.67
C SER A 94 -8.08 10.67 -16.33
N ILE A 95 -6.78 10.59 -16.10
CA ILE A 95 -6.24 10.06 -14.86
C ILE A 95 -6.34 11.05 -13.69
N GLY A 96 -6.57 12.31 -13.98
CA GLY A 96 -6.60 13.37 -12.96
C GLY A 96 -7.43 13.05 -11.72
N PRO A 97 -8.70 12.66 -11.87
CA PRO A 97 -9.51 12.35 -10.69
C PRO A 97 -8.94 11.23 -9.81
N ALA A 98 -8.27 10.24 -10.40
CA ALA A 98 -7.64 9.18 -9.63
C ALA A 98 -6.44 9.73 -8.84
N LEU A 99 -5.67 10.61 -9.47
CA LEU A 99 -4.54 11.25 -8.79
C LEU A 99 -5.03 12.15 -7.66
N ASP A 100 -6.14 12.86 -7.89
CA ASP A 100 -6.74 13.70 -6.86
C ASP A 100 -7.21 12.87 -5.67
N ALA A 101 -7.79 11.71 -5.93
CA ALA A 101 -8.24 10.82 -4.87
C ALA A 101 -7.06 10.33 -4.01
N ALA A 102 -5.96 9.99 -4.66
CA ALA A 102 -4.77 9.56 -3.94
C ALA A 102 -4.17 10.70 -3.12
N GLU A 103 -4.12 11.89 -3.69
CA GLU A 103 -3.62 13.06 -2.97
C GLU A 103 -4.48 13.36 -1.75
N ALA A 104 -5.79 13.34 -1.91
CA ALA A 104 -6.71 13.60 -0.80
C ALA A 104 -6.54 12.57 0.32
N ALA A 105 -6.15 11.36 0.00
CA ALA A 105 -5.90 10.31 0.98
C ALA A 105 -4.47 10.33 1.53
N GLY A 106 -3.63 11.22 1.03
CA GLY A 106 -2.24 11.30 1.47
C GLY A 106 -1.38 10.15 0.97
N ILE A 107 -1.74 9.54 -0.14
CA ILE A 107 -1.04 8.37 -0.67
C ILE A 107 -0.14 8.79 -1.82
N PRO A 108 1.17 8.54 -1.74
CA PRO A 108 2.08 8.85 -2.83
C PRO A 108 1.81 7.97 -4.04
N VAL A 109 1.99 8.57 -5.22
CA VAL A 109 1.76 7.90 -6.49
C VAL A 109 3.05 7.91 -7.30
N ILE A 110 3.36 6.76 -7.87
CA ILE A 110 4.44 6.61 -8.82
C ILE A 110 3.80 6.37 -10.18
N GLY A 111 4.06 7.27 -11.12
CA GLY A 111 3.63 7.07 -12.50
C GLY A 111 4.55 6.08 -13.18
N TYR A 112 3.96 5.13 -13.89
CA TYR A 112 4.73 4.06 -14.50
C TYR A 112 4.42 3.97 -15.97
N ASP A 113 5.45 4.02 -16.77
CA ASP A 113 5.43 3.89 -18.24
C ASP A 113 4.66 5.00 -18.96
N ARG A 114 3.42 5.26 -18.57
CA ARG A 114 2.62 6.30 -19.19
C ARG A 114 2.10 7.23 -18.14
N LEU A 115 2.46 8.48 -18.23
CA LEU A 115 1.82 9.52 -17.46
C LEU A 115 1.96 10.82 -18.19
#